data_24c5314bf7f77fdf8085b3a9becb7acc
#
_entry.id   24c5314bf7f77fdf8085b3a9becb7acc
#
_cell.length_a   1.000
_cell.length_b   1.000
_cell.length_c   1.000
_cell.angle_alpha   90.00
_cell.angle_beta   90.00
_cell.angle_gamma   90.00
#
_symmetry.space_group_name_H-M   'P 1'
#
loop_
_entity.id
_entity.type
_entity.pdbx_description
1 polymer ?
#
loop_
_entity_poly.entity_id
_entity_poly.type
_entity_poly.pdbx_seq_one_letter_code
_entity_poly.pdbx_strand_id
1 'polypeptide(L)'
;MKSSVAFYNFGEVGQNETDNFVGGYDYLDTIVPYVQFMNNESSFAVSDDRIVFFSGAEKPTNIATNFLEEEVQSVHYNENYVGLVFHNQSGESAYYLDVYNASGDKVHSLFFDIEYADIFFNKDQIIIYNDSECQICNIKGADKFAGSFEKNISLLIPTSSVYRYIAVTTDSVDTIELK
;
A
#
# COMPACT_ATOMS: atom_id res chain seq x y z
N MET A 1 24.20 7.96 -8.37
CA MET A 1 23.40 7.29 -9.45
C MET A 1 22.21 8.18 -9.72
N LYS A 2 21.75 8.35 -10.96
CA LYS A 2 20.54 9.13 -11.27
C LYS A 2 19.46 8.14 -11.69
N SER A 3 18.32 8.13 -10.99
CA SER A 3 17.13 7.37 -11.36
C SER A 3 16.00 8.32 -11.76
N SER A 4 15.07 7.86 -12.57
CA SER A 4 13.90 8.65 -12.95
C SER A 4 12.67 7.75 -13.13
N VAL A 5 11.51 8.30 -12.84
CA VAL A 5 10.21 7.74 -13.25
C VAL A 5 9.74 8.53 -14.45
N ALA A 6 9.34 7.84 -15.51
CA ALA A 6 8.85 8.45 -16.74
C ALA A 6 7.46 7.88 -17.08
N PHE A 7 6.55 8.76 -17.47
CA PHE A 7 5.20 8.42 -17.90
C PHE A 7 5.07 8.58 -19.40
N TYR A 8 4.45 7.58 -20.04
CA TYR A 8 4.21 7.56 -21.49
C TYR A 8 2.73 7.32 -21.77
N ASN A 9 2.16 8.06 -22.71
CA ASN A 9 0.79 7.86 -23.18
C ASN A 9 0.80 6.94 -24.40
N PHE A 10 0.25 5.73 -24.29
CA PHE A 10 0.14 4.75 -25.36
C PHE A 10 -1.15 4.90 -26.21
N GLY A 11 -2.09 5.78 -25.83
CA GLY A 11 -3.30 6.05 -26.61
C GLY A 11 -3.04 6.67 -27.98
N GLU A 12 -1.87 7.29 -28.17
CA GLU A 12 -1.44 7.94 -29.42
C GLU A 12 -0.43 7.12 -30.22
N VAL A 13 -0.19 5.87 -29.84
CA VAL A 13 0.71 4.98 -30.57
C VAL A 13 0.18 4.75 -32.00
N GLY A 14 0.93 5.22 -33.00
CA GLY A 14 0.60 5.07 -34.42
C GLY A 14 0.32 6.40 -35.16
N GLN A 15 0.34 7.53 -34.48
CA GLN A 15 0.19 8.85 -35.12
C GLN A 15 1.50 9.51 -35.57
N ASN A 16 2.57 8.74 -35.76
CA ASN A 16 3.91 9.22 -36.18
C ASN A 16 4.56 10.25 -35.23
N GLU A 17 4.07 10.42 -34.04
CA GLU A 17 4.73 11.26 -33.06
C GLU A 17 5.78 10.45 -32.31
N THR A 18 7.00 10.94 -32.32
CA THR A 18 8.18 10.25 -31.79
C THR A 18 8.30 10.38 -30.28
N ASP A 19 7.38 11.10 -29.63
CA ASP A 19 7.50 11.38 -28.21
C ASP A 19 6.16 11.21 -27.45
N ASN A 20 5.89 9.98 -27.02
CA ASN A 20 4.75 9.68 -26.15
C ASN A 20 5.01 10.05 -24.69
N PHE A 21 6.14 10.66 -24.39
CA PHE A 21 6.49 11.09 -23.03
C PHE A 21 5.55 12.21 -22.57
N VAL A 22 4.87 11.99 -21.45
CA VAL A 22 3.87 12.93 -20.91
C VAL A 22 4.25 13.52 -19.57
N GLY A 23 5.26 12.98 -18.89
CA GLY A 23 5.73 13.50 -17.62
C GLY A 23 6.75 12.61 -16.95
N GLY A 24 7.38 13.11 -15.89
CA GLY A 24 8.35 12.33 -15.14
C GLY A 24 8.84 13.05 -13.87
N TYR A 25 9.63 12.32 -13.10
CA TYR A 25 10.27 12.81 -11.89
C TYR A 25 11.71 12.27 -11.81
N ASP A 26 12.65 13.17 -11.62
CA ASP A 26 14.08 12.84 -11.48
C ASP A 26 14.45 12.68 -10.02
N TYR A 27 15.07 11.56 -9.70
CA TYR A 27 15.64 11.28 -8.38
C TYR A 27 17.15 11.49 -8.45
N LEU A 28 17.70 12.20 -7.48
CA LEU A 28 19.14 12.42 -7.33
C LEU A 28 19.66 11.45 -6.26
N ASP A 29 20.68 10.67 -6.64
CA ASP A 29 21.46 9.78 -5.75
C ASP A 29 20.63 8.73 -4.97
N THR A 30 19.50 8.28 -5.54
CA THR A 30 18.61 7.29 -4.93
C THR A 30 18.13 6.26 -5.95
N ILE A 31 17.70 5.10 -5.51
CA ILE A 31 17.12 4.02 -6.32
C ILE A 31 15.61 4.03 -6.14
N VAL A 32 14.86 3.77 -7.22
CA VAL A 32 13.40 3.65 -7.21
C VAL A 32 13.02 2.19 -7.50
N PRO A 33 12.88 1.36 -6.47
CA PRO A 33 12.55 -0.05 -6.65
C PRO A 33 11.08 -0.31 -6.93
N TYR A 34 10.19 0.64 -6.65
CA TYR A 34 8.76 0.41 -6.72
C TYR A 34 8.01 1.59 -7.34
N VAL A 35 7.21 1.30 -8.36
CA VAL A 35 6.30 2.27 -9.01
C VAL A 35 4.97 1.58 -9.27
N GLN A 36 3.86 2.24 -8.91
CA GLN A 36 2.53 1.65 -9.03
C GLN A 36 1.46 2.69 -9.34
N PHE A 37 0.51 2.34 -10.22
CA PHE A 37 -0.74 3.06 -10.36
C PHE A 37 -1.72 2.59 -9.28
N MET A 38 -2.34 3.53 -8.56
CA MET A 38 -3.42 3.26 -7.62
C MET A 38 -4.76 3.16 -8.35
N ASN A 39 -4.97 4.07 -9.28
CA ASN A 39 -6.15 4.17 -10.14
C ASN A 39 -5.80 4.88 -11.45
N ASN A 40 -6.81 5.26 -12.24
CA ASN A 40 -6.60 5.92 -13.55
C ASN A 40 -5.98 7.33 -13.46
N GLU A 41 -5.98 7.96 -12.30
CA GLU A 41 -5.54 9.35 -12.11
C GLU A 41 -4.36 9.48 -11.14
N SER A 42 -4.10 8.46 -10.35
CA SER A 42 -3.12 8.51 -9.25
C SER A 42 -2.11 7.38 -9.33
N SER A 43 -0.86 7.73 -9.12
CA SER A 43 0.25 6.77 -9.01
C SER A 43 1.25 7.22 -7.96
N PHE A 44 2.10 6.32 -7.53
CA PHE A 44 3.18 6.63 -6.60
C PHE A 44 4.45 5.86 -6.96
N ALA A 45 5.57 6.37 -6.47
CA ALA A 45 6.87 5.71 -6.55
C ALA A 45 7.56 5.77 -5.19
N VAL A 46 8.12 4.64 -4.77
CA VAL A 46 8.88 4.52 -3.52
C VAL A 46 10.35 4.35 -3.86
N SER A 47 11.18 5.17 -3.25
CA SER A 47 12.63 5.05 -3.27
C SER A 47 13.15 4.70 -1.88
N ASP A 48 14.46 4.55 -1.75
CA ASP A 48 15.13 4.29 -0.47
C ASP A 48 15.02 5.44 0.53
N ASP A 49 14.70 6.66 0.07
CA ASP A 49 14.65 7.87 0.91
C ASP A 49 13.31 8.64 0.86
N ARG A 50 12.38 8.27 -0.02
CA ARG A 50 11.11 9.00 -0.17
C ARG A 50 10.02 8.21 -0.88
N ILE A 51 8.77 8.62 -0.63
CA ILE A 51 7.62 8.28 -1.49
C ILE A 51 7.15 9.53 -2.22
N VAL A 52 6.91 9.39 -3.51
CA VAL A 52 6.46 10.47 -4.40
C VAL A 52 5.12 10.11 -5.00
N PHE A 53 4.15 11.03 -4.91
CA PHE A 53 2.81 10.85 -5.46
C PHE A 53 2.64 11.68 -6.72
N PHE A 54 1.92 11.10 -7.68
CA PHE A 54 1.61 11.73 -8.97
C PHE A 54 0.10 11.72 -9.20
N SER A 55 -0.41 12.77 -9.84
CA SER A 55 -1.81 12.85 -10.25
C SER A 55 -1.92 13.37 -11.67
N GLY A 56 -2.91 12.87 -12.40
CA GLY A 56 -3.25 13.22 -13.77
C GLY A 56 -3.33 12.00 -14.68
N ALA A 57 -4.48 11.79 -15.33
CA ALA A 57 -4.70 10.66 -16.24
C ALA A 57 -3.87 10.76 -17.53
N GLU A 58 -3.84 11.94 -18.14
CA GLU A 58 -3.14 12.16 -19.42
C GLU A 58 -1.71 12.66 -19.24
N LYS A 59 -1.47 13.47 -18.21
CA LYS A 59 -0.18 14.09 -17.92
C LYS A 59 0.08 14.05 -16.40
N PRO A 60 0.58 12.93 -15.88
CA PRO A 60 0.91 12.81 -14.47
C PRO A 60 1.96 13.84 -14.04
N THR A 61 1.67 14.53 -12.95
CA THR A 61 2.57 15.50 -12.32
C THR A 61 2.78 15.15 -10.87
N ASN A 62 3.97 15.44 -10.34
CA ASN A 62 4.24 15.30 -8.90
C ASN A 62 3.33 16.23 -8.10
N ILE A 63 2.63 15.68 -7.12
CA ILE A 63 1.73 16.42 -6.22
C ILE A 63 2.21 16.42 -4.77
N ALA A 64 2.95 15.40 -4.36
CA ALA A 64 3.52 15.30 -3.02
C ALA A 64 4.81 14.48 -3.01
N THR A 65 5.72 14.85 -2.12
CA THR A 65 6.95 14.12 -1.83
C THR A 65 7.13 14.05 -0.31
N ASN A 66 7.17 12.85 0.24
CA ASN A 66 7.38 12.59 1.66
C ASN A 66 8.72 11.86 1.83
N PHE A 67 9.63 12.43 2.62
CA PHE A 67 10.90 11.80 2.94
C PHE A 67 10.71 10.71 3.99
N LEU A 68 11.47 9.63 3.85
CA LEU A 68 11.45 8.46 4.71
C LEU A 68 12.74 8.46 5.53
N GLU A 69 12.62 8.25 6.84
CA GLU A 69 13.76 8.22 7.75
C GLU A 69 14.30 6.79 7.95
N GLU A 70 13.47 5.78 7.65
CA GLU A 70 13.78 4.37 7.84
C GLU A 70 13.54 3.57 6.55
N GLU A 71 14.16 2.38 6.47
CA GLU A 71 14.03 1.48 5.35
C GLU A 71 12.64 0.85 5.28
N VAL A 72 11.99 0.94 4.11
CA VAL A 72 10.67 0.35 3.86
C VAL A 72 10.80 -1.18 3.76
N GLN A 73 10.07 -1.90 4.61
CA GLN A 73 10.03 -3.36 4.63
C GLN A 73 9.08 -3.91 3.57
N SER A 74 7.90 -3.29 3.44
CA SER A 74 6.91 -3.69 2.44
C SER A 74 5.99 -2.52 2.07
N VAL A 75 5.37 -2.64 0.89
CA VAL A 75 4.45 -1.66 0.32
C VAL A 75 3.11 -2.34 0.05
N HIS A 76 2.05 -1.78 0.60
CA HIS A 76 0.67 -2.25 0.44
C HIS A 76 -0.19 -1.11 -0.08
N TYR A 77 -1.13 -1.37 -0.97
CA TYR A 77 -1.94 -0.29 -1.54
C TYR A 77 -3.31 -0.77 -2.04
N ASN A 78 -4.21 0.18 -2.20
CA ASN A 78 -5.42 0.03 -2.98
C ASN A 78 -5.65 1.31 -3.82
N GLU A 79 -6.84 1.48 -4.37
CA GLU A 79 -7.19 2.65 -5.18
C GLU A 79 -7.15 4.01 -4.43
N ASN A 80 -7.18 4.02 -3.08
CA ASN A 80 -7.30 5.21 -2.24
C ASN A 80 -6.13 5.42 -1.28
N TYR A 81 -5.41 4.36 -0.90
CA TYR A 81 -4.40 4.39 0.16
C TYR A 81 -3.13 3.65 -0.24
N VAL A 82 -2.01 4.13 0.28
CA VAL A 82 -0.70 3.45 0.27
C VAL A 82 -0.24 3.29 1.70
N GLY A 83 0.18 2.09 2.07
CA GLY A 83 0.79 1.76 3.35
C GLY A 83 2.24 1.37 3.17
N LEU A 84 3.12 1.98 3.95
CA LEU A 84 4.53 1.63 4.06
C LEU A 84 4.78 1.03 5.43
N VAL A 85 5.30 -0.19 5.47
CA VAL A 85 5.69 -0.86 6.73
C VAL A 85 7.15 -0.62 7.01
N PHE A 86 7.46 -0.37 8.27
CA PHE A 86 8.80 -0.17 8.79
C PHE A 86 9.02 -1.04 10.03
N HIS A 87 10.27 -1.42 10.29
CA HIS A 87 10.67 -1.94 11.59
C HIS A 87 10.72 -0.79 12.61
N ASN A 88 10.12 -0.99 13.76
CA ASN A 88 10.18 -0.03 14.85
C ASN A 88 11.40 -0.30 15.74
N GLN A 89 12.51 0.38 15.47
CA GLN A 89 13.78 0.15 16.17
C GLN A 89 13.82 0.71 17.60
N SER A 90 12.90 1.58 17.95
CA SER A 90 12.95 2.33 19.22
C SER A 90 11.69 2.22 20.08
N GLY A 91 10.66 1.48 19.63
CA GLY A 91 9.35 1.39 20.27
C GLY A 91 9.07 0.07 20.98
N GLU A 92 7.92 0.00 21.63
CA GLU A 92 7.42 -1.23 22.26
C GLU A 92 6.89 -2.24 21.23
N SER A 93 6.34 -1.76 20.10
CA SER A 93 5.85 -2.62 18.99
C SER A 93 6.94 -2.91 17.97
N ALA A 94 6.86 -4.08 17.32
CA ALA A 94 7.86 -4.55 16.35
C ALA A 94 7.84 -3.76 15.03
N TYR A 95 6.66 -3.32 14.61
CA TYR A 95 6.44 -2.65 13.33
C TYR A 95 5.58 -1.40 13.48
N TYR A 96 5.68 -0.52 12.48
CA TYR A 96 4.66 0.48 12.24
C TYR A 96 4.33 0.60 10.75
N LEU A 97 3.09 0.98 10.47
CA LEU A 97 2.54 1.20 9.14
C LEU A 97 2.16 2.66 8.99
N ASP A 98 2.87 3.39 8.14
CA ASP A 98 2.49 4.72 7.71
C ASP A 98 1.52 4.64 6.54
N VAL A 99 0.36 5.26 6.69
CA VAL A 99 -0.71 5.25 5.70
C VAL A 99 -0.86 6.62 5.06
N TYR A 100 -0.81 6.65 3.74
CA TYR A 100 -0.99 7.84 2.92
C TYR A 100 -2.24 7.73 2.06
N ASN A 101 -2.94 8.85 1.83
CA ASN A 101 -4.01 8.93 0.85
C ASN A 101 -3.44 9.15 -0.58
N ALA A 102 -4.29 9.12 -1.60
CA ALA A 102 -3.88 9.32 -3.00
C ALA A 102 -3.35 10.73 -3.30
N SER A 103 -3.56 11.72 -2.40
CA SER A 103 -2.98 13.06 -2.49
C SER A 103 -1.58 13.14 -1.86
N GLY A 104 -1.12 12.06 -1.22
CA GLY A 104 0.17 12.01 -0.55
C GLY A 104 0.18 12.55 0.88
N ASP A 105 -1.00 12.82 1.47
CA ASP A 105 -1.07 13.18 2.88
C ASP A 105 -0.95 11.93 3.74
N LYS A 106 -0.10 11.96 4.76
CA LYS A 106 -0.02 10.91 5.77
C LYS A 106 -1.25 11.01 6.67
N VAL A 107 -2.13 10.01 6.60
CA VAL A 107 -3.42 10.01 7.30
C VAL A 107 -3.34 9.32 8.66
N HIS A 108 -2.41 8.36 8.83
CA HIS A 108 -2.23 7.64 10.08
C HIS A 108 -0.88 6.93 10.16
N SER A 109 -0.43 6.64 11.40
CA SER A 109 0.64 5.69 11.70
C SER A 109 0.10 4.67 12.69
N LEU A 110 0.09 3.40 12.31
CA LEU A 110 -0.42 2.28 13.10
C LEU A 110 0.75 1.43 13.58
N PHE A 111 0.86 1.19 14.90
CA PHE A 111 1.85 0.31 15.50
C PHE A 111 1.25 -1.07 15.72
N PHE A 112 2.02 -2.14 15.45
CA PHE A 112 1.56 -3.51 15.58
C PHE A 112 2.72 -4.50 15.80
N ASP A 113 2.38 -5.72 16.32
CA ASP A 113 3.35 -6.75 16.68
C ASP A 113 3.20 -8.05 15.87
N ILE A 114 2.15 -8.16 15.05
CA ILE A 114 1.90 -9.34 14.22
C ILE A 114 3.06 -9.49 13.21
N GLU A 115 3.74 -10.64 13.22
CA GLU A 115 4.61 -11.04 12.11
C GLU A 115 3.75 -11.33 10.89
N TYR A 116 3.41 -10.29 10.14
CA TYR A 116 2.41 -10.35 9.10
C TYR A 116 2.86 -11.16 7.87
N ALA A 117 1.94 -11.94 7.33
CA ALA A 117 2.09 -12.56 6.02
C ALA A 117 1.65 -11.59 4.91
N ASP A 118 0.59 -10.80 5.18
CA ASP A 118 0.11 -9.78 4.26
C ASP A 118 -0.65 -8.67 5.00
N ILE A 119 -0.74 -7.51 4.36
CA ILE A 119 -1.53 -6.36 4.78
C ILE A 119 -2.34 -5.89 3.58
N PHE A 120 -3.64 -5.67 3.76
CA PHE A 120 -4.45 -5.10 2.69
C PHE A 120 -5.48 -4.10 3.22
N PHE A 121 -5.91 -3.22 2.33
CA PHE A 121 -6.96 -2.25 2.60
C PHE A 121 -8.29 -2.73 2.04
N ASN A 122 -9.31 -2.82 2.90
CA ASN A 122 -10.69 -3.09 2.51
C ASN A 122 -11.55 -1.87 2.83
N LYS A 123 -11.83 -1.02 1.84
CA LYS A 123 -12.48 0.29 2.00
C LYS A 123 -11.69 1.17 2.97
N ASP A 124 -12.25 1.45 4.15
CA ASP A 124 -11.66 2.25 5.23
C ASP A 124 -11.03 1.40 6.35
N GLN A 125 -10.80 0.11 6.10
CA GLN A 125 -10.17 -0.81 7.05
C GLN A 125 -8.77 -1.21 6.59
N ILE A 126 -7.90 -1.38 7.57
CA ILE A 126 -6.57 -1.97 7.43
C ILE A 126 -6.66 -3.36 8.05
N ILE A 127 -6.30 -4.38 7.29
CA ILE A 127 -6.27 -5.77 7.73
C ILE A 127 -4.83 -6.24 7.72
N ILE A 128 -4.32 -6.64 8.89
CA ILE A 128 -2.99 -7.20 9.11
C ILE A 128 -3.19 -8.63 9.56
N TYR A 129 -2.59 -9.60 8.90
CA TYR A 129 -2.77 -11.00 9.28
C TYR A 129 -1.55 -11.87 8.94
N ASN A 130 -1.49 -13.01 9.62
CA ASN A 130 -0.64 -14.14 9.27
C ASN A 130 -1.48 -15.43 9.22
N ASP A 131 -0.85 -16.58 9.30
CA ASP A 131 -1.53 -17.87 9.25
C ASP A 131 -2.39 -18.16 10.50
N SER A 132 -2.14 -17.51 11.62
CA SER A 132 -2.75 -17.82 12.94
C SER A 132 -3.53 -16.67 13.57
N GLU A 133 -3.26 -15.42 13.20
CA GLU A 133 -3.87 -14.26 13.84
C GLU A 133 -4.15 -13.13 12.86
N CYS A 134 -5.07 -12.23 13.27
CA CYS A 134 -5.50 -11.09 12.47
C CYS A 134 -5.80 -9.90 13.37
N GLN A 135 -5.41 -8.72 12.92
CA GLN A 135 -5.83 -7.43 13.46
C GLN A 135 -6.51 -6.60 12.37
N ILE A 136 -7.65 -6.03 12.69
CA ILE A 136 -8.39 -5.13 11.79
C ILE A 136 -8.65 -3.82 12.52
N CYS A 137 -8.22 -2.73 11.90
CA CYS A 137 -8.50 -1.37 12.37
C CYS A 137 -9.07 -0.52 11.24
N ASN A 138 -9.68 0.58 11.58
CA ASN A 138 -10.05 1.54 10.55
C ASN A 138 -8.84 2.38 10.15
N ILE A 139 -8.96 3.09 9.02
CA ILE A 139 -7.89 3.93 8.46
C ILE A 139 -7.42 5.03 9.40
N LYS A 140 -8.18 5.35 10.45
CA LYS A 140 -7.85 6.33 11.50
C LYS A 140 -7.26 5.68 12.76
N GLY A 141 -6.99 4.36 12.70
CA GLY A 141 -6.34 3.58 13.76
C GLY A 141 -7.25 3.06 14.86
N ALA A 142 -8.57 3.22 14.78
CA ALA A 142 -9.45 2.62 15.78
C ALA A 142 -9.56 1.10 15.54
N ASP A 143 -9.20 0.31 16.56
CA ASP A 143 -9.34 -1.14 16.52
C ASP A 143 -10.79 -1.58 16.31
N LYS A 144 -10.96 -2.53 15.43
CA LYS A 144 -12.24 -3.18 15.12
C LYS A 144 -12.25 -4.62 15.57
N PHE A 145 -11.14 -5.30 15.41
CA PHE A 145 -10.99 -6.71 15.73
C PHE A 145 -9.52 -7.03 15.95
N ALA A 146 -9.24 -7.88 16.93
CA ALA A 146 -7.96 -8.57 17.07
C ALA A 146 -8.25 -9.98 17.60
N GLY A 147 -7.68 -11.01 16.98
CA GLY A 147 -7.94 -12.38 17.38
C GLY A 147 -7.13 -13.39 16.57
N SER A 148 -7.22 -14.65 17.01
CA SER A 148 -6.57 -15.78 16.37
C SER A 148 -7.57 -16.63 15.62
N PHE A 149 -7.10 -17.27 14.54
CA PHE A 149 -7.90 -18.24 13.79
C PHE A 149 -7.90 -19.61 14.51
N GLU A 150 -9.02 -20.32 14.43
CA GLU A 150 -9.11 -21.69 14.97
C GLU A 150 -8.25 -22.69 14.18
N LYS A 151 -7.99 -22.39 12.90
CA LYS A 151 -7.15 -23.18 12.00
C LYS A 151 -6.22 -22.25 11.25
N ASN A 152 -5.02 -22.72 10.93
CA ASN A 152 -4.09 -21.95 10.11
C ASN A 152 -4.68 -21.66 8.74
N ILE A 153 -4.63 -20.41 8.34
CA ILE A 153 -5.10 -19.92 7.04
C ILE A 153 -3.93 -19.68 6.10
N SER A 154 -4.17 -19.94 4.82
CA SER A 154 -3.20 -19.63 3.77
C SER A 154 -3.47 -18.28 3.12
N LEU A 155 -4.72 -17.83 3.13
CA LEU A 155 -5.14 -16.58 2.50
C LEU A 155 -6.41 -16.06 3.16
N LEU A 156 -6.47 -14.75 3.37
CA LEU A 156 -7.65 -14.02 3.81
C LEU A 156 -8.12 -13.10 2.69
N ILE A 157 -9.34 -13.28 2.20
CA ILE A 157 -9.89 -12.54 1.06
C ILE A 157 -11.02 -11.63 1.56
N PRO A 158 -10.97 -10.32 1.29
CA PRO A 158 -12.07 -9.42 1.61
C PRO A 158 -13.29 -9.73 0.73
N THR A 159 -14.48 -9.48 1.29
CA THR A 159 -15.73 -9.51 0.53
C THR A 159 -16.26 -8.09 0.30
N SER A 160 -17.42 -7.95 -0.34
CA SER A 160 -18.10 -6.66 -0.44
C SER A 160 -18.56 -6.09 0.92
N SER A 161 -18.64 -6.94 1.95
CA SER A 161 -18.94 -6.56 3.33
C SER A 161 -17.66 -6.31 4.13
N VAL A 162 -17.60 -5.23 4.90
CA VAL A 162 -16.50 -4.92 5.82
C VAL A 162 -16.48 -5.82 7.08
N TYR A 163 -17.49 -6.66 7.27
CA TYR A 163 -17.60 -7.59 8.40
C TYR A 163 -17.42 -9.05 7.99
N ARG A 164 -17.22 -9.33 6.70
CA ARG A 164 -17.17 -10.71 6.21
C ARG A 164 -15.96 -10.94 5.32
N TYR A 165 -15.22 -12.01 5.62
CA TYR A 165 -14.01 -12.41 4.92
C TYR A 165 -14.11 -13.88 4.53
N ILE A 166 -13.39 -14.28 3.48
CA ILE A 166 -13.20 -15.68 3.11
C ILE A 166 -11.81 -16.09 3.58
N ALA A 167 -11.73 -17.09 4.43
CA ALA A 167 -10.48 -17.70 4.86
C ALA A 167 -10.25 -18.99 4.07
N VAL A 168 -9.09 -19.10 3.46
CA VAL A 168 -8.65 -20.31 2.76
C VAL A 168 -7.66 -21.03 3.66
N THR A 169 -7.95 -22.30 3.95
CA THR A 169 -7.05 -23.22 4.67
C THR A 169 -6.52 -24.28 3.70
N THR A 170 -5.71 -25.20 4.17
CA THR A 170 -5.27 -26.36 3.37
C THR A 170 -6.43 -27.27 2.95
N ASP A 171 -7.50 -27.33 3.74
CA ASP A 171 -8.56 -28.32 3.60
C ASP A 171 -9.95 -27.74 3.30
N SER A 172 -10.12 -26.42 3.48
CA SER A 172 -11.43 -25.77 3.37
C SER A 172 -11.34 -24.33 2.89
N VAL A 173 -12.48 -23.82 2.47
CA VAL A 173 -12.73 -22.39 2.21
C VAL A 173 -13.92 -22.00 3.08
N ASP A 174 -13.68 -21.19 4.08
CA ASP A 174 -14.64 -20.83 5.10
C ASP A 174 -14.98 -19.34 5.06
N THR A 175 -16.21 -18.98 5.43
CA THR A 175 -16.58 -17.58 5.62
C THR A 175 -16.43 -17.21 7.09
N ILE A 176 -15.62 -16.18 7.36
CA ILE A 176 -15.46 -15.59 8.69
C ILE A 176 -16.33 -14.33 8.77
N GLU A 177 -17.11 -14.20 9.83
CA GLU A 177 -17.89 -13.01 10.14
C GLU A 177 -17.39 -12.40 11.45
N LEU A 178 -16.98 -11.13 11.37
CA LEU A 178 -16.59 -10.36 12.55
C LEU A 178 -17.86 -9.97 13.33
N LYS A 179 -17.89 -10.23 14.61
CA LYS A 179 -19.01 -9.92 15.52
C LYS A 179 -18.64 -8.79 16.47
#